data_e271d33203da177adf2398b657f20133
#
_entry.id   e271d33203da177adf2398b657f20133
#
_cell.length_a   1.000
_cell.length_b   1.000
_cell.length_c   1.000
_cell.angle_alpha   90.00
_cell.angle_beta   90.00
_cell.angle_gamma   90.00
#
_symmetry.space_group_name_H-M   'P 1'
#
loop_
_entity.id
_entity.type
_entity.pdbx_description
1 polymer ?
#
loop_
_entity_poly.entity_id
_entity_poly.type
_entity_poly.pdbx_seq_one_letter_code
_entity_poly.pdbx_strand_id
1 'polypeptide(L)'
;MRLVTTPRVAFLRQVADDVLARIGRGRVIVAIDGPVRSGKTQLADDLADVLRERDLAVFRASSEDFHRSREAQAAYGPDTAERYWRYGIDESLLDRTLVDPFRMAGSTAFVTRAFDLVRDAWVEPKWVTGPADAILVLDGRFLLRERLRDQWDVAIAVDGEPTDAADRLAYAASDPREVAAIVIDQSDPEHPRRAGAR
;
A
#
# COMPACT_ATOMS: atom_id res chain seq x y z
N MET A 1 -6.88 2.94 -21.77
CA MET A 1 -5.62 2.94 -22.59
C MET A 1 -4.97 1.57 -22.43
N ARG A 2 -4.50 0.91 -23.51
CA ARG A 2 -3.89 -0.42 -23.40
C ARG A 2 -2.37 -0.32 -23.29
N LEU A 3 -1.79 -0.96 -22.27
CA LEU A 3 -0.35 -0.98 -22.06
C LEU A 3 0.35 -1.89 -23.08
N VAL A 4 1.59 -1.56 -23.44
CA VAL A 4 2.43 -2.45 -24.23
C VAL A 4 2.74 -3.70 -23.40
N THR A 5 2.56 -4.88 -24.00
CA THR A 5 2.80 -6.14 -23.30
C THR A 5 4.30 -6.41 -23.21
N THR A 6 4.84 -6.25 -22.00
CA THR A 6 6.17 -6.70 -21.58
C THR A 6 6.01 -7.91 -20.65
N PRO A 7 7.09 -8.66 -20.31
CA PRO A 7 7.00 -9.71 -19.30
C PRO A 7 6.42 -9.23 -17.99
N ARG A 8 6.83 -8.04 -17.51
CA ARG A 8 6.29 -7.38 -16.32
C ARG A 8 4.80 -7.11 -16.42
N VAL A 9 4.34 -6.49 -17.51
CA VAL A 9 2.91 -6.21 -17.72
C VAL A 9 2.08 -7.49 -17.83
N ALA A 10 2.60 -8.53 -18.51
CA ALA A 10 1.93 -9.82 -18.60
C ALA A 10 1.76 -10.47 -17.21
N PHE A 11 2.79 -10.44 -16.38
CA PHE A 11 2.72 -10.91 -14.99
C PHE A 11 1.72 -10.11 -14.16
N LEU A 12 1.75 -8.79 -14.25
CA LEU A 12 0.83 -7.92 -13.50
C LEU A 12 -0.63 -8.09 -13.90
N ARG A 13 -0.91 -8.43 -15.16
CA ARG A 13 -2.26 -8.82 -15.59
C ARG A 13 -2.75 -10.09 -14.89
N GLN A 14 -1.87 -11.07 -14.65
CA GLN A 14 -2.21 -12.26 -13.87
C GLN A 14 -2.45 -11.91 -12.40
N VAL A 15 -1.61 -11.03 -11.82
CA VAL A 15 -1.83 -10.52 -10.45
C VAL A 15 -3.17 -9.79 -10.34
N ALA A 16 -3.51 -8.95 -11.32
CA ALA A 16 -4.79 -8.26 -11.37
C ALA A 16 -5.97 -9.24 -11.47
N ASP A 17 -5.85 -10.32 -12.26
CA ASP A 17 -6.87 -11.39 -12.32
C ASP A 17 -7.07 -12.05 -10.95
N ASP A 18 -5.97 -12.32 -10.24
CA ASP A 18 -6.02 -12.92 -8.91
C ASP A 18 -6.60 -11.97 -7.86
N VAL A 19 -6.30 -10.69 -7.95
CA VAL A 19 -6.91 -9.65 -7.09
C VAL A 19 -8.42 -9.64 -7.34
N LEU A 20 -8.84 -9.53 -8.60
CA LEU A 20 -10.26 -9.46 -8.97
C LEU A 20 -11.04 -10.73 -8.60
N ALA A 21 -10.40 -11.89 -8.63
CA ALA A 21 -11.02 -13.15 -8.19
C ALA A 21 -11.27 -13.23 -6.68
N ARG A 22 -10.57 -12.41 -5.87
CA ARG A 22 -10.68 -12.39 -4.40
C ARG A 22 -11.62 -11.34 -3.86
N ILE A 23 -11.88 -10.29 -4.64
CA ILE A 23 -12.68 -9.16 -4.18
C ILE A 23 -14.18 -9.37 -4.45
N GLY A 24 -14.99 -8.83 -3.55
CA GLY A 24 -16.44 -8.80 -3.68
C GLY A 24 -16.96 -7.56 -4.40
N ARG A 25 -18.24 -7.27 -4.21
CA ARG A 25 -18.86 -6.02 -4.67
C ARG A 25 -18.55 -4.89 -3.71
N GLY A 26 -18.45 -3.68 -4.23
CA GLY A 26 -18.22 -2.47 -3.47
C GLY A 26 -16.80 -1.95 -3.63
N ARG A 27 -16.45 -0.93 -2.84
CA ARG A 27 -15.09 -0.38 -2.82
C ARG A 27 -14.14 -1.31 -2.09
N VAL A 28 -12.99 -1.57 -2.70
CA VAL A 28 -11.97 -2.50 -2.20
C VAL A 28 -10.63 -1.82 -2.05
N ILE A 29 -9.87 -2.24 -1.04
CA ILE A 29 -8.52 -1.76 -0.77
C ILE A 29 -7.54 -2.91 -0.97
N VAL A 30 -6.61 -2.73 -1.91
CA VAL A 30 -5.48 -3.62 -2.16
C VAL A 30 -4.25 -3.01 -1.50
N ALA A 31 -3.75 -3.62 -0.45
CA ALA A 31 -2.54 -3.18 0.24
C ALA A 31 -1.30 -3.89 -0.31
N ILE A 32 -0.24 -3.13 -0.55
CA ILE A 32 1.07 -3.64 -1.01
C ILE A 32 2.13 -3.25 0.01
N ASP A 33 2.61 -4.23 0.76
CA ASP A 33 3.66 -4.06 1.76
C ASP A 33 4.99 -4.61 1.26
N GLY A 34 6.07 -4.17 1.84
CA GLY A 34 7.41 -4.65 1.56
C GLY A 34 8.47 -3.78 2.22
N PRO A 35 9.71 -4.29 2.33
CA PRO A 35 10.78 -3.55 2.98
C PRO A 35 11.18 -2.31 2.17
N VAL A 36 11.98 -1.47 2.79
CA VAL A 36 12.53 -0.29 2.09
C VAL A 36 13.27 -0.72 0.82
N ARG A 37 13.09 0.03 -0.28
CA ARG A 37 13.68 -0.24 -1.59
C ARG A 37 13.27 -1.55 -2.27
N SER A 38 12.22 -2.20 -1.82
CA SER A 38 11.69 -3.41 -2.48
C SER A 38 11.02 -3.13 -3.83
N GLY A 39 10.81 -1.86 -4.20
CA GLY A 39 10.08 -1.48 -5.42
C GLY A 39 8.56 -1.56 -5.30
N LYS A 40 8.02 -1.67 -4.08
CA LYS A 40 6.57 -1.76 -3.82
C LYS A 40 5.75 -0.62 -4.45
N THR A 41 6.27 0.62 -4.42
CA THR A 41 5.58 1.77 -5.01
C THR A 41 5.45 1.64 -6.52
N GLN A 42 6.53 1.24 -7.21
CA GLN A 42 6.47 0.99 -8.64
C GLN A 42 5.53 -0.17 -8.98
N LEU A 43 5.55 -1.24 -8.18
CA LEU A 43 4.62 -2.35 -8.35
C LEU A 43 3.17 -1.89 -8.21
N ALA A 44 2.90 -1.03 -7.24
CA ALA A 44 1.57 -0.48 -6.99
C ALA A 44 1.07 0.42 -8.12
N ASP A 45 1.96 1.25 -8.68
CA ASP A 45 1.64 2.11 -9.81
C ASP A 45 1.32 1.27 -11.05
N ASP A 46 2.18 0.31 -11.38
CA ASP A 46 2.00 -0.57 -12.53
C ASP A 46 0.75 -1.46 -12.40
N LEU A 47 0.47 -1.98 -11.20
CA LEU A 47 -0.75 -2.75 -10.93
C LEU A 47 -2.01 -1.88 -11.09
N ALA A 48 -1.97 -0.64 -10.60
CA ALA A 48 -3.07 0.30 -10.78
C ALA A 48 -3.33 0.58 -12.26
N ASP A 49 -2.27 0.73 -13.07
CA ASP A 49 -2.42 0.95 -14.51
C ASP A 49 -2.98 -0.27 -15.23
N VAL A 50 -2.56 -1.47 -14.85
CA VAL A 50 -3.14 -2.73 -15.38
C VAL A 50 -4.61 -2.90 -15.00
N LEU A 51 -5.00 -2.51 -13.79
CA LEU A 51 -6.41 -2.51 -13.38
C LEU A 51 -7.23 -1.47 -14.16
N ARG A 52 -6.67 -0.29 -14.44
CA ARG A 52 -7.30 0.74 -15.29
C ARG A 52 -7.49 0.30 -16.73
N GLU A 53 -6.64 -0.58 -17.28
CA GLU A 53 -6.85 -1.18 -18.61
C GLU A 53 -8.19 -1.92 -18.74
N ARG A 54 -8.80 -2.32 -17.62
CA ARG A 54 -10.08 -3.06 -17.52
C ARG A 54 -11.27 -2.14 -17.25
N ASP A 55 -11.11 -0.84 -17.52
CA ASP A 55 -12.12 0.19 -17.30
C ASP A 55 -12.58 0.31 -15.82
N LEU A 56 -11.72 -0.13 -14.88
CA LEU A 56 -11.96 0.00 -13.45
C LEU A 56 -11.54 1.38 -12.95
N ALA A 57 -12.31 1.94 -12.02
CA ALA A 57 -11.93 3.17 -11.31
C ALA A 57 -10.90 2.84 -10.23
N VAL A 58 -9.66 3.26 -10.45
CA VAL A 58 -8.54 2.93 -9.55
C VAL A 58 -7.89 4.18 -8.99
N PHE A 59 -7.85 4.27 -7.66
CA PHE A 59 -7.15 5.31 -6.90
C PHE A 59 -5.83 4.77 -6.36
N ARG A 60 -4.86 5.66 -6.21
CA ARG A 60 -3.55 5.37 -5.63
C ARG A 60 -3.33 6.22 -4.39
N ALA A 61 -2.76 5.61 -3.38
CA ALA A 61 -2.23 6.29 -2.20
C ALA A 61 -0.99 5.54 -1.69
N SER A 62 -0.16 6.23 -0.92
CA SER A 62 0.93 5.62 -0.16
C SER A 62 0.76 5.93 1.32
N SER A 63 1.04 4.98 2.21
CA SER A 63 1.02 5.24 3.64
C SER A 63 2.07 6.28 4.06
N GLU A 64 3.10 6.49 3.26
CA GLU A 64 4.11 7.54 3.49
C GLU A 64 3.52 8.95 3.34
N ASP A 65 2.43 9.11 2.58
CA ASP A 65 1.67 10.35 2.45
C ASP A 65 0.74 10.64 3.66
N PHE A 66 0.78 9.79 4.70
CA PHE A 66 0.04 9.92 5.96
C PHE A 66 0.98 9.80 7.17
N HIS A 67 2.18 10.30 7.03
CA HIS A 67 3.19 10.26 8.08
C HIS A 67 2.95 11.36 9.13
N ARG A 68 3.38 11.09 10.38
CA ARG A 68 3.53 12.15 11.38
C ARG A 68 4.79 12.96 11.08
N SER A 69 4.73 14.27 11.30
CA SER A 69 5.92 15.11 11.27
C SER A 69 6.96 14.63 12.29
N ARG A 70 8.23 14.96 12.08
CA ARG A 70 9.31 14.65 13.04
C ARG A 70 9.03 15.19 14.42
N GLU A 71 8.47 16.40 14.49
CA GLU A 71 8.03 17.03 15.74
C GLU A 71 6.95 16.19 16.45
N ALA A 72 5.90 15.78 15.73
CA ALA A 72 4.83 14.95 16.28
C ALA A 72 5.34 13.58 16.74
N GLN A 73 6.30 12.99 16.02
CA GLN A 73 6.94 11.74 16.41
C GLN A 73 7.79 11.89 17.68
N ALA A 74 8.40 13.05 17.93
CA ALA A 74 9.20 13.30 19.14
C ALA A 74 8.41 13.14 20.45
N ALA A 75 7.09 13.34 20.42
CA ALA A 75 6.20 13.10 21.57
C ALA A 75 6.19 11.62 22.01
N TYR A 76 6.59 10.69 21.16
CA TYR A 76 6.64 9.24 21.44
C TYR A 76 8.02 8.74 21.87
N GLY A 77 8.95 9.64 22.20
CA GLY A 77 10.27 9.30 22.71
C GLY A 77 11.42 9.59 21.73
N PRO A 78 12.62 9.04 22.02
CA PRO A 78 13.83 9.31 21.24
C PRO A 78 13.73 8.77 19.79
N ASP A 79 14.56 9.31 18.90
CA ASP A 79 14.59 8.90 17.50
C ASP A 79 15.20 7.50 17.35
N THR A 80 14.35 6.51 17.27
CA THR A 80 14.72 5.10 17.17
C THR A 80 13.93 4.41 16.03
N ALA A 81 14.48 3.30 15.55
CA ALA A 81 13.80 2.44 14.59
C ALA A 81 12.45 1.93 15.11
N GLU A 82 12.35 1.63 16.41
CA GLU A 82 11.11 1.19 17.04
C GLU A 82 10.07 2.32 17.06
N ARG A 83 10.46 3.55 17.40
CA ARG A 83 9.55 4.70 17.34
C ARG A 83 9.05 4.91 15.92
N TYR A 84 9.92 4.88 14.91
CA TYR A 84 9.55 5.01 13.52
C TYR A 84 8.57 3.92 13.09
N TRP A 85 8.87 2.66 13.39
CA TRP A 85 8.01 1.52 13.08
C TRP A 85 6.62 1.65 13.72
N ARG A 86 6.57 2.04 15.01
CA ARG A 86 5.30 2.11 15.74
C ARG A 86 4.47 3.36 15.44
N TYR A 87 5.13 4.50 15.25
CA TYR A 87 4.47 5.81 15.25
C TYR A 87 4.78 6.68 14.02
N GLY A 88 5.56 6.20 13.07
CA GLY A 88 5.87 6.93 11.84
C GLY A 88 4.62 7.25 11.05
N ILE A 89 3.80 6.25 10.75
CA ILE A 89 2.50 6.45 10.09
C ILE A 89 1.48 6.97 11.10
N ASP A 90 0.72 8.00 10.74
CA ASP A 90 -0.46 8.42 11.49
C ASP A 90 -1.67 7.59 11.05
N GLU A 91 -1.85 6.43 11.70
CA GLU A 91 -2.95 5.52 11.41
C GLU A 91 -4.30 6.21 11.54
N SER A 92 -4.48 7.05 12.56
CA SER A 92 -5.73 7.79 12.76
C SER A 92 -6.03 8.78 11.64
N LEU A 93 -4.99 9.41 11.08
CA LEU A 93 -5.13 10.28 9.92
C LEU A 93 -5.48 9.46 8.68
N LEU A 94 -4.75 8.35 8.45
CA LEU A 94 -4.99 7.41 7.35
C LEU A 94 -6.44 6.91 7.37
N ASP A 95 -6.89 6.44 8.52
CA ASP A 95 -8.25 5.91 8.69
C ASP A 95 -9.30 6.98 8.43
N ARG A 96 -9.24 8.12 9.13
CA ARG A 96 -10.27 9.18 9.05
C ARG A 96 -10.35 9.89 7.71
N THR A 97 -9.25 9.99 6.96
CA THR A 97 -9.21 10.79 5.73
C THR A 97 -9.16 9.97 4.46
N LEU A 98 -8.75 8.71 4.52
CA LEU A 98 -8.66 7.80 3.38
C LEU A 98 -9.52 6.56 3.55
N VAL A 99 -9.21 5.69 4.52
CA VAL A 99 -9.77 4.32 4.60
C VAL A 99 -11.27 4.34 4.87
N ASP A 100 -11.71 4.98 5.96
CA ASP A 100 -13.12 5.05 6.33
C ASP A 100 -13.97 5.78 5.28
N PRO A 101 -13.61 7.01 4.82
CA PRO A 101 -14.36 7.69 3.78
C PRO A 101 -14.38 6.92 2.45
N PHE A 102 -13.29 6.25 2.08
CA PHE A 102 -13.27 5.42 0.89
C PHE A 102 -14.28 4.26 1.02
N ARG A 103 -14.30 3.55 2.15
CA ARG A 103 -15.22 2.43 2.39
C ARG A 103 -16.68 2.84 2.49
N MET A 104 -16.98 4.05 2.99
CA MET A 104 -18.35 4.57 3.06
C MET A 104 -19.02 4.72 1.69
N ALA A 105 -18.25 4.81 0.63
CA ALA A 105 -18.73 4.94 -0.75
C ALA A 105 -19.70 6.13 -0.96
N GLY A 106 -20.56 6.06 -1.96
CA GLY A 106 -21.50 7.14 -2.28
C GLY A 106 -20.78 8.44 -2.66
N SER A 107 -21.28 9.56 -2.14
CA SER A 107 -20.69 10.89 -2.34
C SER A 107 -19.60 11.25 -1.34
N THR A 108 -19.23 10.32 -0.45
CA THR A 108 -18.19 10.59 0.56
C THR A 108 -16.85 10.82 -0.10
N ALA A 109 -16.27 11.97 0.16
CA ALA A 109 -14.96 12.35 -0.35
C ALA A 109 -13.85 11.82 0.57
N PHE A 110 -12.70 11.49 -0.02
CA PHE A 110 -11.51 11.02 0.66
C PHE A 110 -10.27 11.73 0.12
N VAL A 111 -9.16 11.61 0.85
CA VAL A 111 -7.88 12.23 0.52
C VAL A 111 -6.86 11.14 0.27
N THR A 112 -6.12 11.22 -0.84
CA THR A 112 -5.07 10.24 -1.17
C THR A 112 -3.68 10.68 -0.73
N ARG A 113 -3.52 11.93 -0.27
CA ARG A 113 -2.27 12.48 0.24
C ARG A 113 -2.54 13.63 1.21
N ALA A 114 -1.93 13.59 2.40
CA ALA A 114 -2.07 14.61 3.44
C ALA A 114 -0.72 15.17 3.90
N PHE A 115 0.39 14.46 3.69
CA PHE A 115 1.72 14.80 4.18
C PHE A 115 2.79 14.63 3.10
N ASP A 116 3.83 15.43 3.16
CA ASP A 116 5.05 15.30 2.34
C ASP A 116 6.21 14.91 3.26
N LEU A 117 6.58 13.62 3.22
CA LEU A 117 7.60 13.06 4.08
C LEU A 117 8.99 13.68 3.82
N VAL A 118 9.29 14.09 2.59
CA VAL A 118 10.58 14.68 2.23
C VAL A 118 10.71 16.09 2.81
N ARG A 119 9.63 16.88 2.70
CA ARG A 119 9.57 18.26 3.22
C ARG A 119 9.24 18.33 4.70
N ASP A 120 8.81 17.22 5.29
CA ASP A 120 8.28 17.14 6.66
C ASP A 120 7.15 18.13 6.89
N ALA A 121 6.21 18.21 5.97
CA ALA A 121 5.17 19.23 5.95
C ALA A 121 3.80 18.70 5.51
N TRP A 122 2.74 19.27 6.05
CA TRP A 122 1.39 19.04 5.59
C TRP A 122 1.21 19.55 4.16
N VAL A 123 0.49 18.80 3.35
CA VAL A 123 0.04 19.23 2.01
C VAL A 123 -1.42 19.62 2.06
N GLU A 124 -1.79 20.58 1.22
CA GLU A 124 -3.20 20.94 1.08
C GLU A 124 -3.99 19.74 0.55
N PRO A 125 -4.99 19.23 1.29
CA PRO A 125 -5.69 18.02 0.93
C PRO A 125 -6.56 18.23 -0.30
N LYS A 126 -6.43 17.35 -1.28
CA LYS A 126 -7.34 17.28 -2.44
C LYS A 126 -8.39 16.21 -2.18
N TRP A 127 -9.61 16.65 -1.93
CA TRP A 127 -10.75 15.77 -1.71
C TRP A 127 -11.25 15.23 -3.04
N VAL A 128 -11.34 13.92 -3.16
CA VAL A 128 -11.81 13.23 -4.36
C VAL A 128 -12.95 12.28 -4.00
N THR A 129 -13.81 11.99 -4.98
CA THR A 129 -14.88 11.01 -4.87
C THR A 129 -14.70 9.95 -5.96
N GLY A 130 -15.32 8.81 -5.81
CA GLY A 130 -15.25 7.73 -6.79
C GLY A 130 -16.53 6.89 -6.83
N PRO A 131 -16.68 6.05 -7.86
CA PRO A 131 -17.84 5.15 -7.97
C PRO A 131 -17.87 4.11 -6.84
N ALA A 132 -19.00 3.44 -6.72
CA ALA A 132 -19.26 2.49 -5.63
C ALA A 132 -18.43 1.19 -5.72
N ASP A 133 -17.79 0.94 -6.83
CA ASP A 133 -16.97 -0.24 -7.14
C ASP A 133 -15.48 0.12 -7.37
N ALA A 134 -15.06 1.29 -6.90
CA ALA A 134 -13.67 1.74 -7.04
C ALA A 134 -12.69 0.84 -6.27
N ILE A 135 -11.47 0.73 -6.80
CA ILE A 135 -10.34 0.06 -6.16
C ILE A 135 -9.34 1.11 -5.67
N LEU A 136 -8.92 1.00 -4.42
CA LEU A 136 -7.79 1.74 -3.88
C LEU A 136 -6.59 0.81 -3.83
N VAL A 137 -5.51 1.16 -4.51
CA VAL A 137 -4.21 0.50 -4.37
C VAL A 137 -3.36 1.35 -3.43
N LEU A 138 -3.11 0.84 -2.24
CA LEU A 138 -2.35 1.49 -1.17
C LEU A 138 -1.02 0.76 -0.99
N ASP A 139 0.09 1.45 -1.21
CA ASP A 139 1.40 0.89 -0.88
C ASP A 139 1.99 1.52 0.39
N GLY A 140 2.91 0.81 0.99
CA GLY A 140 3.64 1.34 2.13
C GLY A 140 4.43 0.29 2.88
N ARG A 141 5.14 0.75 3.90
CA ARG A 141 5.81 -0.10 4.88
C ARG A 141 4.85 -0.40 6.04
N PHE A 142 4.92 -1.58 6.58
CA PHE A 142 4.19 -1.96 7.81
C PHE A 142 2.66 -2.01 7.67
N LEU A 143 2.13 -2.08 6.45
CA LEU A 143 0.69 -2.19 6.22
C LEU A 143 0.12 -3.53 6.68
N LEU A 144 0.94 -4.59 6.66
CA LEU A 144 0.53 -5.94 7.08
C LEU A 144 0.83 -6.27 8.54
N ARG A 145 1.17 -5.25 9.35
CA ARG A 145 1.25 -5.41 10.80
C ARG A 145 -0.12 -5.73 11.40
N GLU A 146 -0.13 -6.42 12.53
CA GLU A 146 -1.33 -6.94 13.19
C GLU A 146 -2.48 -5.93 13.31
N ARG A 147 -2.17 -4.65 13.62
CA ARG A 147 -3.18 -3.60 13.80
C ARG A 147 -3.86 -3.12 12.52
N LEU A 148 -3.24 -3.33 11.35
CA LEU A 148 -3.73 -2.81 10.07
C LEU A 148 -4.17 -3.91 9.10
N ARG A 149 -3.57 -5.09 9.17
CA ARG A 149 -3.73 -6.14 8.14
C ARG A 149 -5.18 -6.53 7.86
N ASP A 150 -6.04 -6.48 8.88
CA ASP A 150 -7.45 -6.87 8.75
C ASP A 150 -8.32 -5.78 8.06
N GLN A 151 -7.72 -4.62 7.77
CA GLN A 151 -8.39 -3.53 7.06
C GLN A 151 -8.33 -3.71 5.54
N TRP A 152 -7.54 -4.63 5.00
CA TRP A 152 -7.30 -4.77 3.58
C TRP A 152 -8.08 -5.93 2.99
N ASP A 153 -8.75 -5.70 1.84
CA ASP A 153 -9.50 -6.76 1.15
C ASP A 153 -8.56 -7.74 0.45
N VAL A 154 -7.43 -7.25 -0.06
CA VAL A 154 -6.34 -8.07 -0.59
C VAL A 154 -5.00 -7.52 -0.11
N ALA A 155 -4.19 -8.39 0.47
CA ALA A 155 -2.83 -8.11 0.90
C ALA A 155 -1.82 -8.70 -0.07
N ILE A 156 -0.88 -7.88 -0.54
CA ILE A 156 0.25 -8.26 -1.38
C ILE A 156 1.54 -7.92 -0.63
N ALA A 157 2.45 -8.87 -0.50
CA ALA A 157 3.80 -8.62 0.01
C ALA A 157 4.80 -8.64 -1.14
N VAL A 158 5.67 -7.64 -1.18
CA VAL A 158 6.86 -7.68 -2.03
C VAL A 158 7.96 -8.39 -1.26
N ASP A 159 8.45 -9.51 -1.80
CA ASP A 159 9.55 -10.26 -1.18
C ASP A 159 10.83 -9.42 -1.20
N GLY A 160 11.58 -9.51 -0.11
CA GLY A 160 12.84 -8.81 0.06
C GLY A 160 13.34 -8.92 1.49
N GLU A 161 14.64 -8.79 1.63
CA GLU A 161 15.26 -8.83 2.96
C GLU A 161 15.09 -7.47 3.68
N PRO A 162 14.75 -7.48 4.98
CA PRO A 162 14.65 -6.28 5.79
C PRO A 162 16.05 -5.67 6.02
N THR A 163 16.39 -4.62 5.27
CA THR A 163 17.73 -4.02 5.29
C THR A 163 17.92 -2.98 6.38
N ASP A 164 16.89 -2.26 6.77
CA ASP A 164 16.97 -1.29 7.86
C ASP A 164 16.47 -1.85 9.21
N ALA A 165 16.73 -1.12 10.28
CA ALA A 165 16.39 -1.57 11.64
C ALA A 165 14.88 -1.61 11.88
N ALA A 166 14.10 -0.72 11.27
CA ALA A 166 12.65 -0.69 11.43
C ALA A 166 11.99 -1.85 10.69
N ASP A 167 12.46 -2.19 9.48
CA ASP A 167 12.00 -3.36 8.75
C ASP A 167 12.32 -4.66 9.52
N ARG A 168 13.54 -4.77 10.09
CA ARG A 168 13.88 -5.94 10.91
C ARG A 168 12.97 -6.12 12.12
N LEU A 169 12.63 -5.04 12.80
CA LEU A 169 11.68 -5.07 13.93
C LEU A 169 10.28 -5.48 13.47
N ALA A 170 9.81 -4.93 12.35
CA ALA A 170 8.51 -5.24 11.79
C ALA A 170 8.41 -6.71 11.38
N TYR A 171 9.39 -7.24 10.65
CA TYR A 171 9.42 -8.62 10.19
C TYR A 171 9.57 -9.63 11.34
N ALA A 172 10.29 -9.26 12.39
CA ALA A 172 10.37 -10.08 13.60
C ALA A 172 9.04 -10.15 14.37
N ALA A 173 8.22 -9.11 14.27
CA ALA A 173 6.91 -9.07 14.92
C ALA A 173 5.80 -9.72 14.06
N SER A 174 5.84 -9.55 12.76
CA SER A 174 4.90 -10.13 11.79
C SER A 174 5.52 -10.05 10.40
N ASP A 175 5.96 -11.20 9.87
CA ASP A 175 6.48 -11.25 8.49
C ASP A 175 5.32 -11.02 7.50
N PRO A 176 5.35 -9.96 6.69
CA PRO A 176 4.28 -9.70 5.74
C PRO A 176 4.07 -10.82 4.72
N ARG A 177 5.09 -11.64 4.47
CA ARG A 177 5.01 -12.80 3.54
C ARG A 177 4.12 -13.91 4.08
N GLU A 178 3.99 -14.04 5.39
CA GLU A 178 3.16 -15.08 6.04
C GLU A 178 1.67 -14.73 6.03
N VAL A 179 1.35 -13.44 5.96
CA VAL A 179 -0.04 -12.94 6.07
C VAL A 179 -0.60 -12.45 4.74
N ALA A 180 0.25 -12.20 3.75
CA ALA A 180 -0.19 -11.74 2.44
C ALA A 180 -0.85 -12.86 1.63
N ALA A 181 -1.93 -12.51 0.92
CA ALA A 181 -2.59 -13.41 -0.03
C ALA A 181 -1.74 -13.68 -1.29
N ILE A 182 -0.85 -12.75 -1.62
CA ILE A 182 0.03 -12.81 -2.80
C ILE A 182 1.41 -12.33 -2.37
N VAL A 183 2.45 -13.13 -2.66
CA VAL A 183 3.84 -12.73 -2.45
C VAL A 183 4.54 -12.61 -3.81
N ILE A 184 5.19 -11.48 -4.05
CA ILE A 184 5.83 -11.15 -5.33
C ILE A 184 7.32 -10.93 -5.12
N ASP A 185 8.14 -11.76 -5.78
CA ASP A 185 9.57 -11.52 -5.98
C ASP A 185 9.76 -10.65 -7.22
N GLN A 186 10.31 -9.46 -7.02
CA GLN A 186 10.73 -8.55 -8.09
C GLN A 186 12.20 -8.14 -7.96
N SER A 187 13.04 -9.08 -7.54
CA SER A 187 14.51 -8.91 -7.55
C SER A 187 15.03 -8.60 -8.97
N ASP A 188 14.36 -9.13 -10.00
CA ASP A 188 14.42 -8.62 -11.37
C ASP A 188 13.11 -7.86 -11.67
N PRO A 189 13.13 -6.51 -11.69
CA PRO A 189 11.93 -5.71 -11.91
C PRO A 189 11.25 -5.95 -13.27
N GLU A 190 12.00 -6.35 -14.30
CA GLU A 190 11.45 -6.61 -15.64
C GLU A 190 10.77 -7.97 -15.73
N HIS A 191 11.16 -8.92 -14.88
CA HIS A 191 10.64 -10.28 -14.81
C HIS A 191 10.18 -10.67 -13.41
N PRO A 192 9.20 -9.94 -12.82
CA PRO A 192 8.68 -10.30 -11.51
C PRO A 192 7.99 -11.67 -11.58
N ARG A 193 7.96 -12.35 -10.44
CA ARG A 193 7.35 -13.67 -10.32
C ARG A 193 6.68 -13.82 -8.96
N ARG A 194 5.82 -14.83 -8.84
CA ARG A 194 5.33 -15.22 -7.52
C ARG A 194 6.46 -15.83 -6.71
N ALA A 195 6.65 -15.36 -5.50
CA ALA A 195 7.48 -16.06 -4.55
C ALA A 195 6.75 -17.34 -4.12
N GLY A 196 7.47 -18.47 -4.05
CA GLY A 196 6.93 -19.69 -3.50
C GLY A 196 6.61 -19.51 -2.01
N ALA A 197 5.59 -20.20 -1.50
CA ALA A 197 5.39 -20.33 -0.05
C ALA A 197 6.68 -20.96 0.55
N ARG A 198 7.26 -20.27 1.53
CA ARG A 198 8.42 -20.80 2.27
C ARG A 198 7.98 -21.79 3.31
#